data_e936c92f461b2a0ca8bbbf2383cd5d72
#
_entry.id   e936c92f461b2a0ca8bbbf2383cd5d72
#
_cell.length_a   1.000
_cell.length_b   1.000
_cell.length_c   1.000
_cell.angle_alpha   90.00
_cell.angle_beta   90.00
_cell.angle_gamma   90.00
#
_symmetry.space_group_name_H-M   'P 1'
#
loop_
_entity.id
_entity.type
_entity.pdbx_description
1 polymer ?
#
loop_
_entity_poly.entity_id
_entity_poly.type
_entity_poly.pdbx_seq_one_letter_code
_entity_poly.pdbx_strand_id
1 'polypeptide(L)'
;MNGEIKMLDKELNLFVINTNGEKKYIPNFGHVNAGFPSPAEDFVDDKISLDERYLTHPESTFLIVVGGDSMYPVYQKNDILVIRTDLIPLHHDDIIVSVNNEDYTLKRFDKINNKLIAINPNYKDCVQIHENDEVVILGVVGVLVREKTNRI
;
A
#
# COMPACT_ATOMS: atom_id res chain seq x y z
N MET A 1 -3.72 0.79 20.78
CA MET A 1 -5.11 1.11 20.42
C MET A 1 -5.17 1.28 18.92
N ASN A 2 -5.92 0.44 18.27
CA ASN A 2 -6.09 0.50 16.82
C ASN A 2 -7.06 1.63 16.51
N GLY A 3 -6.51 2.79 16.14
CA GLY A 3 -7.33 3.90 15.68
C GLY A 3 -7.84 3.62 14.28
N GLU A 4 -9.05 3.13 14.16
CA GLU A 4 -9.75 3.14 12.89
C GLU A 4 -10.11 4.60 12.57
N ILE A 5 -9.49 5.16 11.55
CA ILE A 5 -9.92 6.45 11.01
C ILE A 5 -11.02 6.15 10.02
N LYS A 6 -12.18 6.75 10.23
CA LYS A 6 -13.35 6.60 9.38
C LYS A 6 -13.01 6.94 7.94
N MET A 7 -12.93 5.94 7.08
CA MET A 7 -12.81 6.12 5.66
C MET A 7 -14.17 6.41 5.04
N LEU A 8 -14.15 7.30 4.10
CA LEU A 8 -15.32 7.76 3.38
C LEU A 8 -15.68 6.83 2.21
N ASP A 9 -14.74 5.99 1.79
CA ASP A 9 -14.93 5.05 0.69
C ASP A 9 -15.16 3.63 1.21
N LYS A 10 -16.16 2.94 0.66
CA LYS A 10 -16.44 1.52 0.94
C LYS A 10 -15.36 0.57 0.45
N GLU A 11 -14.49 1.04 -0.44
CA GLU A 11 -13.39 0.23 -1.01
C GLU A 11 -12.13 0.22 -0.14
N LEU A 12 -12.00 1.13 0.81
CA LEU A 12 -10.80 1.29 1.62
C LEU A 12 -11.13 1.40 3.12
N ASN A 13 -10.35 0.72 3.94
CA ASN A 13 -10.35 0.90 5.39
C ASN A 13 -8.97 1.34 5.85
N LEU A 14 -8.90 2.45 6.56
CA LEU A 14 -7.65 3.06 7.00
C LEU A 14 -7.37 2.73 8.47
N PHE A 15 -6.13 2.33 8.76
CA PHE A 15 -5.66 2.06 10.11
C PHE A 15 -4.40 2.85 10.42
N VAL A 16 -4.33 3.39 11.63
CA VAL A 16 -3.13 4.05 12.16
C VAL A 16 -2.20 2.99 12.76
N ILE A 17 -0.91 3.13 12.52
CA ILE A 17 0.09 2.20 13.03
C ILE A 17 0.27 2.38 14.53
N ASN A 18 0.26 1.27 15.27
CA ASN A 18 0.66 1.24 16.66
C ASN A 18 2.19 1.14 16.76
N THR A 19 2.81 2.18 17.30
CA THR A 19 4.28 2.26 17.45
C THR A 19 4.78 1.76 18.80
N ASN A 20 3.88 1.40 19.73
CA ASN A 20 4.23 1.02 21.09
C ASN A 20 4.44 -0.50 21.28
N GLY A 21 4.27 -1.27 20.21
CA GLY A 21 4.43 -2.71 20.24
C GLY A 21 5.89 -3.17 20.28
N GLU A 22 6.13 -4.35 20.83
CA GLU A 22 7.43 -5.01 20.78
C GLU A 22 7.73 -5.51 19.37
N LYS A 23 8.91 -5.17 18.84
CA LYS A 23 9.34 -5.61 17.51
C LYS A 23 9.76 -7.07 17.52
N LYS A 24 9.34 -7.80 16.52
CA LYS A 24 9.74 -9.21 16.32
C LYS A 24 10.81 -9.30 15.24
N TYR A 25 11.89 -9.99 15.58
CA TYR A 25 13.00 -10.24 14.67
C TYR A 25 12.98 -11.68 14.21
N ILE A 26 13.04 -11.89 12.91
CA ILE A 26 13.06 -13.21 12.29
C ILE A 26 14.35 -13.40 11.50
N PRO A 27 14.86 -14.65 11.38
CA PRO A 27 16.03 -14.92 10.55
C PRO A 27 15.80 -14.52 9.10
N ASN A 28 16.82 -13.88 8.52
CA ASN A 28 16.81 -13.52 7.10
C ASN A 28 17.61 -14.58 6.32
N PHE A 29 16.93 -15.30 5.43
CA PHE A 29 17.53 -16.36 4.61
C PHE A 29 18.11 -15.85 3.29
N GLY A 30 18.09 -14.55 3.05
CA GLY A 30 18.60 -13.96 1.81
C GLY A 30 17.79 -14.36 0.57
N HIS A 31 18.48 -14.52 -0.55
CA HIS A 31 17.87 -14.91 -1.81
C HIS A 31 17.79 -16.43 -1.91
N VAL A 32 16.59 -16.96 -2.06
CA VAL A 32 16.35 -18.37 -2.32
C VAL A 32 16.09 -18.58 -3.80
N ASN A 33 16.91 -19.37 -4.47
CA ASN A 33 16.63 -19.78 -5.85
C ASN A 33 15.46 -20.77 -5.85
N ALA A 34 14.44 -20.50 -6.66
CA ALA A 34 13.29 -21.37 -6.78
C ALA A 34 13.75 -22.77 -7.25
N GLY A 35 13.58 -23.79 -6.40
CA GLY A 35 13.85 -25.18 -6.73
C GLY A 35 14.76 -25.94 -5.78
N PHE A 36 15.54 -25.30 -4.93
CA PHE A 36 16.36 -26.01 -3.94
C PHE A 36 16.46 -25.26 -2.63
N PRO A 37 15.99 -25.84 -1.52
CA PRO A 37 16.45 -25.40 -0.23
C PRO A 37 17.94 -25.78 -0.13
N SER A 38 18.81 -24.79 -0.16
CA SER A 38 20.20 -25.01 0.23
C SER A 38 20.22 -25.50 1.68
N PRO A 39 20.98 -26.55 2.00
CA PRO A 39 21.15 -26.92 3.40
C PRO A 39 21.71 -25.73 4.18
N ALA A 40 21.41 -25.67 5.44
CA ALA A 40 21.57 -24.62 6.42
C ALA A 40 22.97 -23.98 6.61
N GLU A 41 23.89 -24.17 5.70
CA GLU A 41 25.28 -23.72 5.84
C GLU A 41 25.48 -22.23 5.47
N ASP A 42 24.51 -21.62 4.77
CA ASP A 42 24.56 -20.22 4.37
C ASP A 42 23.59 -19.32 5.14
N PHE A 43 23.27 -19.67 6.38
CA PHE A 43 22.54 -18.78 7.26
C PHE A 43 23.38 -17.56 7.59
N VAL A 44 23.14 -16.48 6.90
CA VAL A 44 23.60 -15.19 7.38
C VAL A 44 22.80 -14.89 8.64
N ASP A 45 23.50 -14.62 9.72
CA ASP A 45 22.97 -14.41 11.08
C ASP A 45 22.19 -13.08 11.22
N ASP A 46 21.77 -12.52 10.09
CA ASP A 46 21.02 -11.28 10.05
C ASP A 46 19.54 -11.54 10.38
N LYS A 47 19.13 -10.94 11.47
CA LYS A 47 17.72 -10.89 11.84
C LYS A 47 17.08 -9.64 11.27
N ILE A 48 15.89 -9.78 10.74
CA ILE A 48 15.10 -8.68 10.18
C ILE A 48 13.79 -8.53 10.94
N SER A 49 13.44 -7.28 11.23
CA SER A 49 12.09 -6.91 11.64
C SER A 49 11.37 -6.29 10.46
N LEU A 50 10.16 -6.76 10.17
CA LEU A 50 9.33 -6.18 9.11
C LEU A 50 8.95 -4.74 9.43
N ASP A 51 8.76 -4.41 10.71
CA ASP A 51 8.48 -3.05 11.14
C ASP A 51 9.65 -2.13 10.82
N GLU A 52 10.87 -2.53 11.14
CA GLU A 52 12.06 -1.73 10.84
C GLU A 52 12.31 -1.61 9.33
N ARG A 53 11.97 -2.63 8.59
CA ARG A 53 12.16 -2.65 7.14
C ARG A 53 11.15 -1.78 6.40
N TYR A 54 9.88 -1.85 6.78
CA TYR A 54 8.78 -1.27 6.00
C TYR A 54 8.04 -0.14 6.68
N LEU A 55 8.19 0.02 8.01
CA LEU A 55 7.54 1.09 8.78
C LEU A 55 8.56 2.10 9.30
N THR A 56 9.44 2.54 8.42
CA THR A 56 10.58 3.41 8.75
C THR A 56 10.17 4.83 9.18
N HIS A 57 8.97 5.27 8.81
CA HIS A 57 8.43 6.59 9.13
C HIS A 57 7.01 6.45 9.69
N PRO A 58 6.87 5.92 10.91
CA PRO A 58 5.56 5.59 11.46
C PRO A 58 4.62 6.79 11.59
N GLU A 59 5.16 8.00 11.83
CA GLU A 59 4.41 9.24 11.91
C GLU A 59 3.79 9.69 10.57
N SER A 60 4.32 9.19 9.46
CA SER A 60 3.86 9.50 8.09
C SER A 60 3.34 8.26 7.37
N THR A 61 2.98 7.23 8.11
CA THR A 61 2.58 5.94 7.54
C THR A 61 1.20 5.52 8.04
N PHE A 62 0.35 5.08 7.11
CA PHE A 62 -0.95 4.49 7.41
C PHE A 62 -1.07 3.12 6.76
N LEU A 63 -1.90 2.26 7.33
CA LEU A 63 -2.31 1.01 6.70
C LEU A 63 -3.69 1.15 6.11
N ILE A 64 -3.87 0.66 4.91
CA ILE A 64 -5.15 0.60 4.22
C ILE A 64 -5.43 -0.84 3.81
N VAL A 65 -6.65 -1.30 4.04
CA VAL A 65 -7.13 -2.59 3.55
C VAL A 65 -7.97 -2.36 2.30
N VAL A 66 -7.61 -3.02 1.22
CA VAL A 66 -8.33 -2.93 -0.06
C VAL A 66 -9.67 -3.65 0.03
N GLY A 67 -10.76 -2.95 -0.26
CA GLY A 67 -12.12 -3.50 -0.25
C GLY A 67 -12.74 -3.69 -1.62
N GLY A 68 -12.22 -3.03 -2.65
CA GLY A 68 -12.70 -3.07 -4.03
C GLY A 68 -11.77 -3.77 -5.00
N ASP A 69 -12.08 -3.70 -6.28
CA ASP A 69 -11.38 -4.38 -7.36
C ASP A 69 -10.97 -3.47 -8.53
N SER A 70 -11.11 -2.16 -8.39
CA SER A 70 -10.76 -1.20 -9.46
C SER A 70 -9.28 -1.25 -9.87
N MET A 71 -8.42 -1.76 -9.02
CA MET A 71 -6.99 -1.89 -9.25
C MET A 71 -6.54 -3.35 -9.43
N TYR A 72 -7.48 -4.27 -9.62
CA TYR A 72 -7.19 -5.66 -9.96
C TYR A 72 -6.51 -5.75 -11.34
N PRO A 73 -5.54 -6.63 -11.59
CA PRO A 73 -5.02 -7.69 -10.70
C PRO A 73 -3.88 -7.27 -9.77
N VAL A 74 -3.40 -6.03 -9.87
CA VAL A 74 -2.26 -5.57 -9.06
C VAL A 74 -2.63 -5.56 -7.58
N TYR A 75 -3.77 -4.99 -7.24
CA TYR A 75 -4.32 -5.01 -5.89
C TYR A 75 -5.60 -5.84 -5.85
N GLN A 76 -5.74 -6.62 -4.79
CA GLN A 76 -6.88 -7.51 -4.60
C GLN A 76 -7.55 -7.18 -3.27
N LYS A 77 -8.81 -7.57 -3.16
CA LYS A 77 -9.56 -7.42 -1.91
C LYS A 77 -8.82 -8.09 -0.75
N ASN A 78 -8.79 -7.41 0.38
CA ASN A 78 -8.07 -7.78 1.61
C ASN A 78 -6.54 -7.59 1.58
N ASP A 79 -5.97 -7.09 0.49
CA ASP A 79 -4.58 -6.62 0.52
C ASP A 79 -4.41 -5.51 1.56
N ILE A 80 -3.28 -5.53 2.25
CA ILE A 80 -2.89 -4.47 3.17
C ILE A 80 -1.84 -3.61 2.48
N LEU A 81 -2.11 -2.31 2.40
CA LEU A 81 -1.21 -1.34 1.80
C LEU A 81 -0.57 -0.48 2.87
N VAL A 82 0.74 -0.30 2.78
CA VAL A 82 1.49 0.65 3.58
C VAL A 82 1.57 1.95 2.79
N ILE A 83 0.92 3.00 3.29
CA ILE A 83 0.81 4.30 2.64
C ILE A 83 1.73 5.30 3.29
N ARG A 84 2.53 5.99 2.49
CA ARG A 84 3.44 7.04 2.92
C ARG A 84 2.88 8.42 2.53
N THR A 85 2.62 9.23 3.54
CA THR A 85 2.05 10.58 3.33
C THR A 85 3.11 11.64 3.11
N ASP A 86 4.35 11.36 3.44
CA ASP A 86 5.51 12.24 3.25
C ASP A 86 6.14 12.17 1.85
N LEU A 87 5.74 11.19 1.03
CA LEU A 87 6.26 11.05 -0.32
C LEU A 87 5.51 11.95 -1.29
N ILE A 88 6.28 12.61 -2.16
CA ILE A 88 5.73 13.36 -3.30
C ILE A 88 5.45 12.36 -4.43
N PRO A 89 4.21 12.28 -4.92
CA PRO A 89 3.86 11.33 -5.97
C PRO A 89 4.65 11.55 -7.26
N LEU A 90 5.18 10.47 -7.81
CA LEU A 90 5.82 10.42 -9.11
C LEU A 90 4.86 9.89 -10.17
N HIS A 91 5.28 10.00 -11.43
CA HIS A 91 4.54 9.39 -12.54
C HIS A 91 4.50 7.87 -12.39
N HIS A 92 3.30 7.30 -12.51
CA HIS A 92 2.97 5.88 -12.32
C HIS A 92 2.98 5.39 -10.87
N ASP A 93 3.12 6.26 -9.88
CA ASP A 93 2.84 5.85 -8.51
C ASP A 93 1.36 5.50 -8.34
N ASP A 94 1.10 4.52 -7.49
CA ASP A 94 -0.23 4.21 -7.02
C ASP A 94 -0.49 5.04 -5.75
N ILE A 95 -1.56 5.80 -5.77
CA ILE A 95 -1.87 6.82 -4.76
C ILE A 95 -3.27 6.67 -4.19
N ILE A 96 -3.42 7.15 -2.97
CA ILE A 96 -4.73 7.35 -2.35
C ILE A 96 -5.12 8.81 -2.56
N VAL A 97 -6.20 9.04 -3.26
CA VAL A 97 -6.58 10.36 -3.77
C VAL A 97 -8.08 10.61 -3.66
N SER A 98 -8.44 11.85 -3.38
CA SER A 98 -9.79 12.40 -3.46
C SER A 98 -9.79 13.55 -4.47
N VAL A 99 -10.83 13.63 -5.27
CA VAL A 99 -11.06 14.73 -6.22
C VAL A 99 -12.39 15.39 -5.88
N ASN A 100 -12.38 16.72 -5.75
CA ASN A 100 -13.57 17.54 -5.48
C ASN A 100 -14.36 17.08 -4.23
N ASN A 101 -13.62 16.74 -3.17
CA ASN A 101 -14.19 16.26 -1.90
C ASN A 101 -15.00 14.95 -1.99
N GLU A 102 -14.80 14.18 -3.06
CA GLU A 102 -15.31 12.82 -3.14
C GLU A 102 -14.56 11.88 -2.21
N ASP A 103 -15.03 10.65 -2.10
CA ASP A 103 -14.39 9.61 -1.30
C ASP A 103 -12.96 9.34 -1.79
N TYR A 104 -12.06 9.01 -0.86
CA TYR A 104 -10.71 8.59 -1.21
C TYR A 104 -10.72 7.26 -1.97
N THR A 105 -9.99 7.20 -3.05
CA THR A 105 -9.83 6.02 -3.89
C THR A 105 -8.36 5.69 -4.16
N LEU A 106 -8.08 4.44 -4.49
CA LEU A 106 -6.77 3.99 -4.96
C LEU A 106 -6.73 4.05 -6.48
N LYS A 107 -5.78 4.80 -7.03
CA LYS A 107 -5.59 4.97 -8.47
C LYS A 107 -4.12 5.05 -8.83
N ARG A 108 -3.79 4.69 -10.05
CA ARG A 108 -2.48 4.97 -10.64
C ARG A 108 -2.42 6.39 -11.16
N PHE A 109 -1.38 7.10 -10.79
CA PHE A 109 -1.23 8.50 -11.15
C PHE A 109 -0.43 8.68 -12.44
N ASP A 110 -1.09 9.04 -13.51
CA ASP A 110 -0.43 9.56 -14.71
C ASP A 110 -0.18 11.08 -14.52
N LYS A 111 0.97 11.37 -13.94
CA LYS A 111 1.37 12.75 -13.62
C LYS A 111 1.62 13.58 -14.88
N ILE A 112 2.04 12.94 -15.98
CA ILE A 112 2.34 13.62 -17.23
C ILE A 112 1.08 14.14 -17.89
N ASN A 113 0.02 13.33 -17.91
CA ASN A 113 -1.25 13.68 -18.53
C ASN A 113 -2.30 14.14 -17.54
N ASN A 114 -1.97 14.29 -16.25
CA ASN A 114 -2.89 14.65 -15.17
C ASN A 114 -4.12 13.73 -15.11
N LYS A 115 -3.88 12.43 -15.06
CA LYS A 115 -4.96 11.42 -15.03
C LYS A 115 -4.84 10.48 -13.85
N LEU A 116 -5.98 10.02 -13.39
CA LEU A 116 -6.10 8.94 -12.41
C LEU A 116 -6.64 7.70 -13.12
N ILE A 117 -5.89 6.60 -13.09
CA ILE A 117 -6.16 5.40 -13.88
C ILE A 117 -6.54 4.25 -12.96
N ALA A 118 -7.68 3.61 -13.24
CA ALA A 118 -8.00 2.29 -12.71
C ALA A 118 -7.27 1.22 -13.54
N ILE A 119 -6.61 0.26 -12.88
CA ILE A 119 -5.85 -0.79 -13.56
C ILE A 119 -6.79 -1.87 -14.12
N ASN A 120 -7.89 -2.15 -13.41
CA ASN A 120 -8.85 -3.15 -13.84
C ASN A 120 -9.53 -2.73 -15.15
N PRO A 121 -9.41 -3.50 -16.24
CA PRO A 121 -9.98 -3.16 -17.53
C PRO A 121 -11.52 -3.09 -17.56
N ASN A 122 -12.18 -3.65 -16.55
CA ASN A 122 -13.63 -3.55 -16.39
C ASN A 122 -14.07 -2.14 -15.94
N TYR A 123 -13.14 -1.35 -15.40
CA TYR A 123 -13.36 0.05 -15.04
C TYR A 123 -12.85 0.94 -16.17
N LYS A 124 -13.76 1.56 -16.89
CA LYS A 124 -13.41 2.42 -18.04
C LYS A 124 -12.96 3.82 -17.64
N ASP A 125 -12.99 4.13 -16.36
CA ASP A 125 -12.87 5.49 -15.87
C ASP A 125 -11.42 5.84 -15.57
N CYS A 126 -10.79 6.42 -16.59
CA CYS A 126 -9.67 7.32 -16.40
C CYS A 126 -10.24 8.69 -16.02
N VAL A 127 -10.00 9.13 -14.80
CA VAL A 127 -10.42 10.45 -14.34
C VAL A 127 -9.40 11.48 -14.80
N GLN A 128 -9.81 12.39 -15.70
CA GLN A 128 -9.01 13.53 -16.08
C GLN A 128 -9.07 14.58 -14.97
N ILE A 129 -7.92 15.02 -14.48
CA ILE A 129 -7.81 16.12 -13.53
C ILE A 129 -7.77 17.43 -14.33
N HIS A 130 -8.66 18.36 -14.02
CA HIS A 130 -8.74 19.69 -14.62
C HIS A 130 -8.16 20.76 -13.69
N GLU A 131 -7.84 21.94 -14.23
CA GLU A 131 -7.20 23.02 -13.46
C GLU A 131 -8.03 23.51 -12.27
N ASN A 132 -9.35 23.39 -12.34
CA ASN A 132 -10.25 23.81 -11.26
C ASN A 132 -10.61 22.70 -10.29
N ASP A 133 -10.08 21.49 -10.48
CA ASP A 133 -10.36 20.37 -9.58
C ASP A 133 -9.57 20.52 -8.28
N GLU A 134 -10.24 20.31 -7.16
CA GLU A 134 -9.61 20.18 -5.86
C GLU A 134 -9.13 18.74 -5.69
N VAL A 135 -7.81 18.53 -5.75
CA VAL A 135 -7.19 17.21 -5.63
C VAL A 135 -6.44 17.10 -4.33
N VAL A 136 -6.81 16.14 -3.51
CA VAL A 136 -6.13 15.82 -2.26
C VAL A 136 -5.51 14.44 -2.37
N ILE A 137 -4.19 14.37 -2.33
CA ILE A 137 -3.45 13.10 -2.30
C ILE A 137 -3.10 12.80 -0.84
N LEU A 138 -3.69 11.74 -0.30
CA LEU A 138 -3.41 11.30 1.07
C LEU A 138 -2.00 10.71 1.19
N GLY A 139 -1.57 9.95 0.19
CA GLY A 139 -0.24 9.38 0.17
C GLY A 139 0.00 8.41 -0.98
N VAL A 140 1.22 7.87 -1.00
CA VAL A 140 1.72 6.95 -2.01
C VAL A 140 1.80 5.54 -1.43
N VAL A 141 1.40 4.53 -2.21
CA VAL A 141 1.57 3.13 -1.83
C VAL A 141 3.04 2.76 -1.85
N GLY A 142 3.60 2.46 -0.69
CA GLY A 142 5.01 2.07 -0.55
C GLY A 142 5.22 0.55 -0.52
N VAL A 143 4.29 -0.18 0.09
CA VAL A 143 4.37 -1.64 0.26
C VAL A 143 2.99 -2.26 0.14
N LEU A 144 2.95 -3.44 -0.46
CA LEU A 144 1.78 -4.31 -0.52
C LEU A 144 2.05 -5.58 0.30
N VAL A 145 1.14 -5.89 1.23
CA VAL A 145 1.15 -7.15 1.97
C VAL A 145 -0.08 -7.95 1.58
N ARG A 146 0.13 -9.17 1.08
CA ARG A 146 -0.94 -10.10 0.72
C ARG A 146 -0.76 -11.42 1.44
N GLU A 147 -1.79 -11.80 2.15
CA GLU A 147 -1.85 -13.11 2.78
C GLU A 147 -2.12 -14.20 1.74
N LYS A 148 -1.32 -15.26 1.75
CA LYS A 148 -1.46 -16.40 0.82
C LYS A 148 -2.34 -17.52 1.37
N THR A 149 -2.64 -17.46 2.66
CA THR A 149 -3.47 -18.45 3.34
C THR A 149 -4.26 -17.81 4.45
N ASN A 150 -5.45 -18.30 4.71
CA ASN A 150 -6.27 -17.88 5.84
C ASN A 150 -5.96 -18.65 7.15
N ARG A 151 -4.82 -19.33 7.21
CA ARG A 151 -4.37 -20.09 8.39
C ARG A 151 -3.43 -19.31 9.30
N ILE A 152 -3.32 -18.02 9.09
CA ILE A 152 -2.46 -17.13 9.90
C ILE A 152 -3.19 -16.75 11.19
#